data_1a9a7199190986fb4522adc2d0d07975
#
_entry.id   1a9a7199190986fb4522adc2d0d07975
#
_cell.length_a   1.000
_cell.length_b   1.000
_cell.length_c   1.000
_cell.angle_alpha   90.00
_cell.angle_beta   90.00
_cell.angle_gamma   90.00
#
_symmetry.space_group_name_H-M   'P 1'
#
loop_
_entity.id
_entity.type
_entity.pdbx_description
1 polymer ?
#
loop_
_entity_poly.entity_id
_entity_poly.type
_entity_poly.pdbx_seq_one_letter_code
_entity_poly.pdbx_strand_id
1 'polypeptide(L)'
;MNKILPIIIFTVLFTIGCENFFGIDNDSGNPYANDMLLYDLEQELALSEKQISDSGNFLRSGRDYFPDNTSLWKLALYLQQNLTQEQKQSLLSPPEYLIAEEISEENDIHHKRLRHHQRMDEFIRSILNENQLSDYDEITNYKKTTLEEIFTSLKDGTHTKQETHSQMMGVMEWFRASMDKLLTDEQKSILEQMRKQKDDHWRKNRGGYGKYSKDSNKMRQEMYDVLGMSAEQISALETLEESFKLSLESLYNNFVDGIVNYTPEQYIQNVQSITDSFHEDKISIFDAIQLEIIEIHRALARRFMKHSRWGHKG
;
A
#
# COMPACT_ATOMS: atom_id res chain seq x y z
N MET A 1 0.98 7.25 -32.32
CA MET A 1 -0.18 6.61 -31.70
C MET A 1 0.22 6.40 -30.23
N ASN A 2 -0.33 7.19 -29.31
CA ASN A 2 0.06 7.18 -27.89
C ASN A 2 -0.45 5.90 -27.23
N LYS A 3 0.47 4.97 -26.99
CA LYS A 3 0.20 3.82 -26.11
C LYS A 3 0.27 4.34 -24.66
N ILE A 4 -0.80 4.99 -24.20
CA ILE A 4 -0.97 5.31 -22.77
C ILE A 4 -1.28 3.99 -22.08
N LEU A 5 -0.26 3.41 -21.47
CA LEU A 5 -0.38 2.21 -20.66
C LEU A 5 -1.11 2.51 -19.35
N PRO A 6 -1.94 1.61 -18.82
CA PRO A 6 -2.66 1.79 -17.55
C PRO A 6 -1.74 1.60 -16.35
N ILE A 7 -0.55 2.18 -16.37
CA ILE A 7 0.52 2.05 -15.37
C ILE A 7 0.21 2.82 -14.08
N ILE A 8 -0.69 3.80 -14.15
CA ILE A 8 -0.69 4.98 -13.29
C ILE A 8 -1.62 4.86 -12.10
N ILE A 9 -2.60 3.97 -12.14
CA ILE A 9 -3.61 3.87 -11.06
C ILE A 9 -3.04 3.19 -9.81
N PHE A 10 -1.96 2.41 -9.94
CA PHE A 10 -1.39 1.68 -8.82
C PHE A 10 -0.48 2.53 -7.92
N THR A 11 0.22 3.50 -8.47
CA THR A 11 1.26 4.25 -7.74
C THR A 11 0.69 5.36 -6.86
N VAL A 12 -0.36 6.05 -7.31
CA VAL A 12 -0.94 7.20 -6.59
C VAL A 12 -1.72 6.78 -5.34
N LEU A 13 -2.36 5.61 -5.34
CA LEU A 13 -3.04 5.08 -4.14
C LEU A 13 -2.07 4.62 -3.05
N PHE A 14 -0.82 4.33 -3.42
CA PHE A 14 0.22 3.85 -2.50
C PHE A 14 0.77 4.91 -1.56
N THR A 15 0.72 6.16 -1.96
CA THR A 15 1.37 7.24 -1.20
C THR A 15 0.51 7.84 -0.10
N ILE A 16 -0.79 7.57 -0.09
CA ILE A 16 -1.73 8.11 0.91
C ILE A 16 -1.96 7.14 2.08
N GLY A 17 -1.71 5.86 1.88
CA GLY A 17 -1.78 4.85 2.94
C GLY A 17 -1.00 3.61 2.54
N CYS A 18 -0.12 3.14 3.38
CA CYS A 18 0.57 1.86 3.26
C CYS A 18 -0.39 0.64 3.21
N GLU A 19 -1.69 0.90 3.12
CA GLU A 19 -2.77 -0.07 3.33
C GLU A 19 -2.98 -1.03 2.16
N ASN A 20 -2.59 -0.67 0.94
CA ASN A 20 -2.85 -1.50 -0.23
C ASN A 20 -1.64 -2.31 -0.73
N PHE A 21 -0.46 -2.18 -0.09
CA PHE A 21 0.71 -2.92 -0.52
C PHE A 21 0.55 -4.44 -0.37
N PHE A 22 -0.28 -4.88 0.55
CA PHE A 22 -0.44 -6.30 0.87
C PHE A 22 -1.74 -6.92 0.35
N GLY A 23 -2.37 -6.38 -0.69
CA GLY A 23 -3.50 -6.99 -1.36
C GLY A 23 -4.47 -7.63 -0.38
N ILE A 24 -5.10 -6.81 0.48
CA ILE A 24 -6.08 -7.30 1.43
C ILE A 24 -7.25 -7.80 0.61
N ASP A 25 -7.42 -9.11 0.56
CA ASP A 25 -8.65 -9.74 0.13
C ASP A 25 -9.75 -9.32 1.12
N ASN A 26 -10.45 -8.23 0.81
CA ASN A 26 -11.57 -7.69 1.59
C ASN A 26 -12.82 -8.60 1.53
N ASP A 27 -12.65 -9.92 1.42
CA ASP A 27 -13.73 -10.82 1.02
C ASP A 27 -14.64 -11.27 2.14
N SER A 28 -14.35 -10.90 3.38
CA SER A 28 -15.25 -11.15 4.51
C SER A 28 -14.79 -10.37 5.72
N GLY A 29 -15.14 -9.11 5.75
CA GLY A 29 -14.84 -8.32 6.92
C GLY A 29 -15.45 -8.91 8.18
N ASN A 30 -14.64 -8.97 9.21
CA ASN A 30 -15.14 -9.31 10.53
C ASN A 30 -16.18 -8.24 10.95
N PRO A 31 -17.48 -8.60 11.12
CA PRO A 31 -18.50 -7.63 11.52
C PRO A 31 -18.23 -6.98 12.87
N TYR A 32 -17.33 -7.58 13.66
CA TYR A 32 -16.91 -7.07 14.97
C TYR A 32 -15.61 -6.27 14.93
N ALA A 33 -15.01 -6.03 13.76
CA ALA A 33 -13.72 -5.35 13.67
C ALA A 33 -13.74 -3.95 14.29
N ASN A 34 -14.86 -3.23 14.15
CA ASN A 34 -15.05 -1.91 14.79
C ASN A 34 -15.13 -1.99 16.31
N ASP A 35 -15.86 -2.97 16.84
CA ASP A 35 -15.98 -3.16 18.29
C ASP A 35 -14.64 -3.63 18.88
N MET A 36 -13.89 -4.46 18.14
CA MET A 36 -12.54 -4.89 18.54
C MET A 36 -11.54 -3.74 18.49
N LEU A 37 -11.58 -2.89 17.46
CA LEU A 37 -10.76 -1.68 17.42
C LEU A 37 -11.06 -0.77 18.61
N LEU A 38 -12.35 -0.54 18.90
CA LEU A 38 -12.77 0.28 20.04
C LEU A 38 -12.29 -0.30 21.35
N TYR A 39 -12.38 -1.62 21.52
CA TYR A 39 -11.89 -2.31 22.70
C TYR A 39 -10.37 -2.16 22.87
N ASP A 40 -9.58 -2.33 21.80
CA ASP A 40 -8.13 -2.13 21.85
C ASP A 40 -7.79 -0.69 22.27
N LEU A 41 -8.46 0.30 21.67
CA LEU A 41 -8.25 1.72 22.01
C LEU A 41 -8.60 2.01 23.47
N GLU A 42 -9.68 1.41 24.00
CA GLU A 42 -10.07 1.54 25.41
C GLU A 42 -8.99 0.97 26.33
N GLN A 43 -8.49 -0.23 26.04
CA GLN A 43 -7.49 -0.90 26.86
C GLN A 43 -6.11 -0.25 26.80
N GLU A 44 -5.68 0.16 25.60
CA GLU A 44 -4.35 0.72 25.39
C GLU A 44 -4.22 2.18 25.86
N LEU A 45 -5.30 2.97 25.73
CA LEU A 45 -5.27 4.41 25.95
C LEU A 45 -5.97 4.84 27.25
N ALA A 46 -6.58 3.91 27.99
CA ALA A 46 -7.39 4.23 29.15
C ALA A 46 -8.40 5.37 28.88
N LEU A 47 -9.17 5.22 27.79
CA LEU A 47 -10.12 6.23 27.36
C LEU A 47 -11.20 6.48 28.40
N SER A 48 -11.63 7.73 28.58
CA SER A 48 -12.82 8.07 29.36
C SER A 48 -14.10 7.56 28.70
N GLU A 49 -15.17 7.36 29.47
CA GLU A 49 -16.49 6.93 28.95
C GLU A 49 -16.97 7.79 27.78
N LYS A 50 -16.72 9.10 27.83
CA LYS A 50 -17.07 10.03 26.76
C LYS A 50 -16.24 9.74 25.50
N GLN A 51 -14.93 9.56 25.63
CA GLN A 51 -14.06 9.25 24.50
C GLN A 51 -14.43 7.91 23.86
N ILE A 52 -14.78 6.90 24.65
CA ILE A 52 -15.26 5.59 24.16
C ILE A 52 -16.56 5.75 23.37
N SER A 53 -17.54 6.46 23.96
CA SER A 53 -18.84 6.69 23.31
C SER A 53 -18.70 7.43 22.00
N ASP A 54 -17.92 8.52 21.98
CA ASP A 54 -17.72 9.35 20.78
C ASP A 54 -16.95 8.56 19.70
N SER A 55 -15.90 7.84 20.07
CA SER A 55 -15.15 6.97 19.15
C SER A 55 -16.04 5.89 18.53
N GLY A 56 -16.89 5.25 19.34
CA GLY A 56 -17.86 4.27 18.89
C GLY A 56 -18.87 4.85 17.89
N ASN A 57 -19.29 6.12 18.08
CA ASN A 57 -20.20 6.81 17.14
C ASN A 57 -19.53 7.03 15.77
N PHE A 58 -18.25 7.41 15.71
CA PHE A 58 -17.52 7.54 14.45
C PHE A 58 -17.42 6.20 13.73
N LEU A 59 -17.07 5.13 14.43
CA LEU A 59 -16.92 3.80 13.84
C LEU A 59 -18.22 3.18 13.34
N ARG A 60 -19.38 3.54 13.97
CA ARG A 60 -20.72 3.07 13.57
C ARG A 60 -21.42 3.94 12.53
N SER A 61 -20.92 5.13 12.27
CA SER A 61 -21.54 6.06 11.30
C SER A 61 -21.32 5.64 9.85
N GLY A 62 -20.39 4.74 9.57
CA GLY A 62 -20.22 4.10 8.27
C GLY A 62 -21.36 3.11 7.99
N ARG A 63 -21.99 3.19 6.82
CA ARG A 63 -22.98 2.21 6.39
C ARG A 63 -22.32 0.85 6.23
N ASP A 64 -22.94 -0.15 6.84
CA ASP A 64 -22.67 -1.58 6.61
C ASP A 64 -21.27 -2.10 7.03
N TYR A 65 -21.11 -2.49 8.27
CA TYR A 65 -20.11 -3.43 8.83
C TYR A 65 -18.60 -3.14 8.62
N PHE A 66 -18.24 -2.17 7.75
CA PHE A 66 -16.88 -1.69 7.59
C PHE A 66 -16.83 -0.19 7.88
N PRO A 67 -15.87 0.31 8.70
CA PRO A 67 -15.54 1.71 8.63
C PRO A 67 -15.10 1.96 7.19
N ASP A 68 -15.83 2.81 6.49
CA ASP A 68 -15.24 3.39 5.31
C ASP A 68 -14.00 4.18 5.78
N ASN A 69 -13.03 4.38 4.90
CA ASN A 69 -11.84 5.16 5.22
C ASN A 69 -12.19 6.53 5.84
N THR A 70 -13.36 7.05 5.54
CA THR A 70 -13.92 8.28 6.08
C THR A 70 -14.09 8.22 7.58
N SER A 71 -14.63 7.12 8.11
CA SER A 71 -14.84 6.96 9.56
C SER A 71 -13.53 6.97 10.32
N LEU A 72 -12.48 6.32 9.77
CA LEU A 72 -11.15 6.33 10.40
C LEU A 72 -10.49 7.71 10.35
N TRP A 73 -10.66 8.47 9.26
CA TRP A 73 -10.17 9.85 9.17
C TRP A 73 -10.85 10.77 10.19
N LYS A 74 -12.18 10.69 10.32
CA LYS A 74 -12.94 11.47 11.31
C LYS A 74 -12.59 11.08 12.74
N LEU A 75 -12.40 9.78 13.01
CA LEU A 75 -11.91 9.31 14.30
C LEU A 75 -10.50 9.83 14.59
N ALA A 76 -9.61 9.84 13.60
CA ALA A 76 -8.26 10.37 13.77
C ALA A 76 -8.27 11.86 14.14
N LEU A 77 -9.08 12.66 13.48
CA LEU A 77 -9.27 14.08 13.83
C LEU A 77 -9.83 14.24 15.26
N TYR A 78 -10.85 13.46 15.62
CA TYR A 78 -11.41 13.50 16.96
C TYR A 78 -10.37 13.14 18.03
N LEU A 79 -9.60 12.08 17.82
CA LEU A 79 -8.57 11.64 18.77
C LEU A 79 -7.43 12.65 18.85
N GLN A 80 -7.03 13.26 17.74
CA GLN A 80 -6.04 14.34 17.76
C GLN A 80 -6.45 15.49 18.68
N GLN A 81 -7.73 15.85 18.68
CA GLN A 81 -8.27 16.96 19.47
C GLN A 81 -8.54 16.60 20.96
N ASN A 82 -8.82 15.33 21.25
CA ASN A 82 -9.38 14.92 22.54
C ASN A 82 -8.48 13.98 23.38
N LEU A 83 -7.36 13.48 22.82
CA LEU A 83 -6.40 12.68 23.57
C LEU A 83 -5.38 13.57 24.31
N THR A 84 -4.96 13.13 25.49
CA THR A 84 -3.77 13.70 26.15
C THR A 84 -2.50 13.33 25.38
N GLN A 85 -1.39 14.01 25.67
CA GLN A 85 -0.11 13.71 25.03
C GLN A 85 0.36 12.29 25.33
N GLU A 86 0.14 11.79 26.57
CA GLU A 86 0.48 10.43 26.95
C GLU A 86 -0.34 9.41 26.13
N GLN A 87 -1.66 9.64 25.97
CA GLN A 87 -2.52 8.81 25.16
C GLN A 87 -2.11 8.81 23.69
N LYS A 88 -1.74 9.96 23.14
CA LYS A 88 -1.23 10.08 21.77
C LYS A 88 0.07 9.30 21.59
N GLN A 89 1.01 9.42 22.51
CA GLN A 89 2.25 8.66 22.47
C GLN A 89 2.00 7.15 22.52
N SER A 90 1.07 6.70 23.39
CA SER A 90 0.66 5.29 23.44
C SER A 90 0.04 4.81 22.13
N LEU A 91 -0.86 5.62 21.53
CA LEU A 91 -1.49 5.29 20.24
C LEU A 91 -0.50 5.16 19.09
N LEU A 92 0.48 6.07 19.03
CA LEU A 92 1.48 6.11 17.97
C LEU A 92 2.57 5.04 18.14
N SER A 93 2.79 4.58 19.38
CA SER A 93 3.69 3.46 19.68
C SER A 93 2.98 2.14 19.38
N PRO A 94 3.44 1.33 18.42
CA PRO A 94 2.80 0.06 18.15
C PRO A 94 2.95 -0.86 19.35
N PRO A 95 1.86 -1.49 19.85
CA PRO A 95 1.97 -2.47 20.93
C PRO A 95 2.82 -3.67 20.50
N GLU A 96 3.54 -4.28 21.45
CA GLU A 96 4.47 -5.41 21.18
C GLU A 96 3.81 -6.56 20.41
N TYR A 97 2.54 -6.83 20.66
CA TYR A 97 1.82 -7.89 19.98
C TYR A 97 1.61 -7.61 18.47
N LEU A 98 1.49 -6.34 18.06
CA LEU A 98 1.42 -6.00 16.63
C LEU A 98 2.77 -6.25 15.93
N ILE A 99 3.88 -6.03 16.64
CA ILE A 99 5.23 -6.30 16.13
C ILE A 99 5.45 -7.82 16.02
N ALA A 100 5.06 -8.58 17.05
CA ALA A 100 5.22 -10.04 17.07
C ALA A 100 4.33 -10.75 16.03
N GLU A 101 3.10 -10.27 15.80
CA GLU A 101 2.19 -10.81 14.81
C GLU A 101 2.59 -10.45 13.38
N GLU A 102 3.07 -9.23 13.11
CA GLU A 102 3.64 -8.87 11.80
C GLU A 102 4.73 -9.89 11.39
N ILE A 103 5.57 -10.35 12.33
CA ILE A 103 6.62 -11.34 12.07
C ILE A 103 6.06 -12.76 11.87
N SER A 104 5.01 -13.17 12.59
CA SER A 104 4.46 -14.52 12.51
C SER A 104 3.47 -14.74 11.36
N GLU A 105 2.66 -13.72 11.04
CA GLU A 105 1.72 -13.76 9.90
C GLU A 105 2.45 -13.71 8.56
N GLU A 106 3.63 -13.12 8.49
CA GLU A 106 4.46 -13.09 7.30
C GLU A 106 4.75 -14.52 6.80
N ASN A 107 4.90 -15.50 7.70
CA ASN A 107 5.11 -16.89 7.33
C ASN A 107 3.86 -17.56 6.70
N ASP A 108 2.65 -17.33 7.22
CA ASP A 108 1.42 -17.97 6.72
C ASP A 108 0.90 -17.32 5.42
N ILE A 109 1.00 -15.99 5.34
CA ILE A 109 0.72 -15.23 4.12
C ILE A 109 1.78 -15.55 3.04
N HIS A 110 3.03 -15.73 3.45
CA HIS A 110 4.11 -16.13 2.56
C HIS A 110 3.83 -17.48 1.89
N HIS A 111 3.34 -18.49 2.61
CA HIS A 111 2.99 -19.80 2.04
C HIS A 111 1.79 -19.77 1.07
N LYS A 112 0.78 -18.92 1.29
CA LYS A 112 -0.34 -18.74 0.36
C LYS A 112 0.09 -17.96 -0.88
N ARG A 113 0.93 -16.94 -0.69
CA ARG A 113 1.52 -16.15 -1.78
C ARG A 113 2.47 -16.98 -2.60
N LEU A 114 3.31 -17.83 -1.99
CA LEU A 114 4.21 -18.74 -2.70
C LEU A 114 3.47 -19.62 -3.71
N ARG A 115 2.32 -20.22 -3.33
CA ARG A 115 1.52 -21.02 -4.27
C ARG A 115 0.95 -20.21 -5.44
N HIS A 116 0.56 -18.98 -5.19
CA HIS A 116 0.08 -18.10 -6.24
C HIS A 116 1.23 -17.62 -7.14
N HIS A 117 2.36 -17.26 -6.55
CA HIS A 117 3.58 -16.89 -7.28
C HIS A 117 4.09 -18.06 -8.11
N GLN A 118 4.06 -19.27 -7.58
CA GLN A 118 4.50 -20.47 -8.30
C GLN A 118 3.67 -20.71 -9.57
N ARG A 119 2.34 -20.60 -9.51
CA ARG A 119 1.47 -20.72 -10.71
C ARG A 119 1.73 -19.62 -11.73
N MET A 120 1.99 -18.41 -11.29
CA MET A 120 2.32 -17.31 -12.18
C MET A 120 3.70 -17.50 -12.82
N ASP A 121 4.68 -17.96 -12.04
CA ASP A 121 6.01 -18.29 -12.51
C ASP A 121 5.96 -19.41 -13.58
N GLU A 122 5.26 -20.52 -13.30
CA GLU A 122 5.05 -21.62 -14.24
C GLU A 122 4.39 -21.13 -15.53
N PHE A 123 3.39 -20.25 -15.43
CA PHE A 123 2.74 -19.68 -16.60
C PHE A 123 3.68 -18.77 -17.41
N ILE A 124 4.43 -17.87 -16.77
CA ILE A 124 5.40 -17.02 -17.46
C ILE A 124 6.44 -17.88 -18.16
N ARG A 125 7.01 -18.88 -17.48
CA ARG A 125 7.97 -19.82 -18.08
C ARG A 125 7.40 -20.54 -19.30
N SER A 126 6.13 -20.87 -19.32
CA SER A 126 5.50 -21.58 -20.45
C SER A 126 5.37 -20.74 -21.72
N ILE A 127 5.44 -19.41 -21.64
CA ILE A 127 5.36 -18.50 -22.78
C ILE A 127 6.73 -17.96 -23.21
N LEU A 128 7.80 -18.20 -22.44
CA LEU A 128 9.16 -17.78 -22.74
C LEU A 128 9.86 -18.77 -23.67
N ASN A 129 10.76 -18.28 -24.52
CA ASN A 129 11.68 -19.12 -25.25
C ASN A 129 12.94 -19.42 -24.43
N GLU A 130 13.81 -20.35 -24.90
CA GLU A 130 14.99 -20.81 -24.17
C GLU A 130 15.95 -19.67 -23.81
N ASN A 131 16.15 -18.68 -24.68
CA ASN A 131 17.02 -17.54 -24.39
C ASN A 131 16.42 -16.65 -23.30
N GLN A 132 15.11 -16.38 -23.38
CA GLN A 132 14.41 -15.58 -22.38
C GLN A 132 14.33 -16.26 -21.00
N LEU A 133 14.35 -17.60 -20.92
CA LEU A 133 14.30 -18.33 -19.66
C LEU A 133 15.52 -18.02 -18.78
N SER A 134 16.72 -17.95 -19.39
CA SER A 134 17.95 -17.60 -18.66
C SER A 134 17.88 -16.20 -18.07
N ASP A 135 17.46 -15.22 -18.87
CA ASP A 135 17.33 -13.83 -18.44
C ASP A 135 16.22 -13.68 -17.37
N TYR A 136 15.12 -14.41 -17.52
CA TYR A 136 14.04 -14.46 -16.55
C TYR A 136 14.49 -15.01 -15.19
N ASP A 137 15.31 -16.08 -15.19
CA ASP A 137 15.87 -16.65 -13.97
C ASP A 137 16.81 -15.67 -13.28
N GLU A 138 17.63 -14.95 -14.03
CA GLU A 138 18.50 -13.91 -13.47
C GLU A 138 17.67 -12.77 -12.82
N ILE A 139 16.69 -12.25 -13.53
CA ILE A 139 15.78 -11.18 -13.05
C ILE A 139 15.04 -11.60 -11.78
N THR A 140 14.48 -12.83 -11.77
CA THR A 140 13.70 -13.32 -10.62
C THR A 140 14.58 -13.63 -9.41
N ASN A 141 15.78 -14.20 -9.61
CA ASN A 141 16.72 -14.46 -8.54
C ASN A 141 17.24 -13.17 -7.93
N TYR A 142 17.62 -12.17 -8.75
CA TYR A 142 18.04 -10.87 -8.26
C TYR A 142 16.94 -10.22 -7.39
N LYS A 143 15.69 -10.16 -7.91
CA LYS A 143 14.56 -9.64 -7.13
C LYS A 143 14.42 -10.35 -5.78
N LYS A 144 14.46 -11.69 -5.79
CA LYS A 144 14.28 -12.49 -4.57
C LYS A 144 15.37 -12.18 -3.55
N THR A 145 16.63 -12.26 -3.95
CA THR A 145 17.78 -12.03 -3.06
C THR A 145 17.76 -10.62 -2.48
N THR A 146 17.52 -9.61 -3.32
CA THR A 146 17.47 -8.21 -2.87
C THR A 146 16.32 -7.96 -1.89
N LEU A 147 15.13 -8.53 -2.14
CA LEU A 147 14.02 -8.42 -1.18
C LEU A 147 14.33 -9.11 0.15
N GLU A 148 14.98 -10.28 0.15
CA GLU A 148 15.43 -10.98 1.37
C GLU A 148 16.42 -10.14 2.17
N GLU A 149 17.36 -9.46 1.51
CA GLU A 149 18.31 -8.53 2.13
C GLU A 149 17.60 -7.32 2.77
N ILE A 150 16.64 -6.71 2.04
CA ILE A 150 15.85 -5.57 2.54
C ILE A 150 15.06 -5.97 3.79
N PHE A 151 14.40 -7.13 3.78
CA PHE A 151 13.65 -7.61 4.96
C PHE A 151 14.56 -7.95 6.14
N THR A 152 15.74 -8.50 5.87
CA THR A 152 16.74 -8.75 6.92
C THR A 152 17.17 -7.44 7.56
N SER A 153 17.47 -6.41 6.77
CA SER A 153 17.87 -5.09 7.26
C SER A 153 16.76 -4.40 8.07
N LEU A 154 15.48 -4.58 7.69
CA LEU A 154 14.35 -4.11 8.49
C LEU A 154 14.28 -4.84 9.84
N LYS A 155 14.43 -6.17 9.83
CA LYS A 155 14.36 -7.00 11.03
C LYS A 155 15.50 -6.70 12.01
N ASP A 156 16.69 -6.44 11.49
CA ASP A 156 17.87 -6.11 12.29
C ASP A 156 17.89 -4.63 12.72
N GLY A 157 16.90 -3.85 12.31
CA GLY A 157 16.77 -2.42 12.65
C GLY A 157 17.80 -1.52 11.97
N THR A 158 18.51 -2.01 10.94
CA THR A 158 19.45 -1.21 10.15
C THR A 158 18.77 -0.29 9.16
N HIS A 159 17.54 -0.62 8.75
CA HIS A 159 16.69 0.23 7.93
C HIS A 159 15.40 0.61 8.67
N THR A 160 14.97 1.83 8.45
CA THR A 160 13.64 2.31 8.85
C THR A 160 12.56 1.70 7.96
N LYS A 161 11.30 1.72 8.40
CA LYS A 161 10.16 1.30 7.57
C LYS A 161 10.06 2.11 6.28
N GLN A 162 10.40 3.38 6.30
CA GLN A 162 10.38 4.25 5.12
C GLN A 162 11.46 3.87 4.11
N GLU A 163 12.70 3.69 4.56
CA GLU A 163 13.80 3.23 3.71
C GLU A 163 13.51 1.86 3.10
N THR A 164 13.00 0.92 3.91
CA THR A 164 12.55 -0.39 3.43
C THR A 164 11.49 -0.25 2.33
N HIS A 165 10.51 0.64 2.52
CA HIS A 165 9.46 0.87 1.52
C HIS A 165 10.04 1.42 0.21
N SER A 166 10.89 2.45 0.27
CA SER A 166 11.52 3.03 -0.92
C SER A 166 12.37 2.01 -1.68
N GLN A 167 13.13 1.18 -0.95
CA GLN A 167 13.92 0.11 -1.55
C GLN A 167 13.07 -0.97 -2.21
N MET A 168 12.02 -1.43 -1.54
CA MET A 168 11.07 -2.40 -2.11
C MET A 168 10.40 -1.86 -3.37
N MET A 169 9.99 -0.58 -3.37
CA MET A 169 9.46 0.11 -4.55
C MET A 169 10.49 0.05 -5.70
N GLY A 170 11.75 0.37 -5.42
CA GLY A 170 12.82 0.30 -6.39
C GLY A 170 12.96 -1.08 -7.03
N VAL A 171 13.01 -2.14 -6.21
CA VAL A 171 13.12 -3.52 -6.68
C VAL A 171 11.91 -3.93 -7.52
N MET A 172 10.70 -3.57 -7.10
CA MET A 172 9.48 -3.94 -7.82
C MET A 172 9.34 -3.21 -9.16
N GLU A 173 9.70 -1.91 -9.21
CA GLU A 173 9.70 -1.14 -10.45
C GLU A 173 10.79 -1.62 -11.42
N TRP A 174 12.00 -1.91 -10.92
CA TRP A 174 13.04 -2.53 -11.72
C TRP A 174 12.61 -3.89 -12.29
N PHE A 175 12.03 -4.77 -11.46
CA PHE A 175 11.53 -6.06 -11.89
C PHE A 175 10.48 -5.92 -13.00
N ARG A 176 9.53 -5.01 -12.83
CA ARG A 176 8.51 -4.72 -13.84
C ARG A 176 9.12 -4.25 -15.15
N ALA A 177 10.01 -3.27 -15.11
CA ALA A 177 10.67 -2.71 -16.28
C ALA A 177 11.55 -3.77 -17.00
N SER A 178 12.25 -4.62 -16.23
CA SER A 178 13.05 -5.72 -16.77
C SER A 178 12.18 -6.78 -17.45
N MET A 179 11.03 -7.12 -16.87
CA MET A 179 10.05 -8.01 -17.51
C MET A 179 9.49 -7.42 -18.80
N ASP A 180 9.19 -6.12 -18.81
CA ASP A 180 8.70 -5.45 -20.02
C ASP A 180 9.77 -5.36 -21.12
N LYS A 181 11.04 -5.32 -20.76
CA LYS A 181 12.16 -5.38 -21.72
C LYS A 181 12.38 -6.80 -22.26
N LEU A 182 12.17 -7.82 -21.42
CA LEU A 182 12.34 -9.24 -21.75
C LEU A 182 11.25 -9.76 -22.68
N LEU A 183 10.00 -9.35 -22.47
CA LEU A 183 8.83 -9.92 -23.13
C LEU A 183 8.56 -9.28 -24.49
N THR A 184 8.18 -10.09 -25.49
CA THR A 184 7.64 -9.60 -26.75
C THR A 184 6.24 -9.00 -26.58
N ASP A 185 5.77 -8.22 -27.56
CA ASP A 185 4.41 -7.62 -27.52
C ASP A 185 3.32 -8.70 -27.51
N GLU A 186 3.54 -9.85 -28.17
CA GLU A 186 2.63 -11.00 -28.14
C GLU A 186 2.56 -11.61 -26.74
N GLN A 187 3.71 -11.81 -26.08
CA GLN A 187 3.77 -12.35 -24.72
C GLN A 187 3.12 -11.38 -23.70
N LYS A 188 3.34 -10.08 -23.83
CA LYS A 188 2.66 -9.04 -23.03
C LYS A 188 1.15 -9.09 -23.23
N SER A 189 0.68 -9.28 -24.48
CA SER A 189 -0.76 -9.42 -24.76
C SER A 189 -1.37 -10.65 -24.09
N ILE A 190 -0.66 -11.78 -24.10
CA ILE A 190 -1.10 -13.02 -23.42
C ILE A 190 -1.24 -12.79 -21.89
N LEU A 191 -0.25 -12.16 -21.27
CA LEU A 191 -0.30 -11.83 -19.83
C LEU A 191 -1.47 -10.91 -19.49
N GLU A 192 -1.71 -9.89 -20.32
CA GLU A 192 -2.81 -8.96 -20.14
C GLU A 192 -4.19 -9.64 -20.27
N GLN A 193 -4.35 -10.56 -21.23
CA GLN A 193 -5.57 -11.35 -21.38
C GLN A 193 -5.81 -12.23 -20.16
N MET A 194 -4.78 -12.87 -19.62
CA MET A 194 -4.88 -13.68 -18.41
C MET A 194 -5.30 -12.83 -17.19
N ARG A 195 -4.74 -11.62 -17.03
CA ARG A 195 -5.14 -10.69 -15.97
C ARG A 195 -6.61 -10.30 -16.11
N LYS A 196 -7.05 -9.93 -17.32
CA LYS A 196 -8.47 -9.57 -17.56
C LYS A 196 -9.43 -10.71 -17.28
N GLN A 197 -9.10 -11.95 -17.70
CA GLN A 197 -9.92 -13.11 -17.40
C GLN A 197 -10.04 -13.38 -15.89
N LYS A 198 -8.95 -13.18 -15.16
CA LYS A 198 -8.93 -13.30 -13.71
C LYS A 198 -9.80 -12.22 -13.05
N ASP A 199 -9.67 -10.97 -13.47
CA ASP A 199 -10.47 -9.86 -12.95
C ASP A 199 -11.96 -10.05 -13.25
N ASP A 200 -12.32 -10.53 -14.43
CA ASP A 200 -13.71 -10.85 -14.80
C ASP A 200 -14.27 -12.02 -13.98
N HIS A 201 -13.47 -13.05 -13.73
CA HIS A 201 -13.86 -14.18 -12.88
C HIS A 201 -14.11 -13.71 -11.43
N TRP A 202 -13.23 -12.88 -10.89
CA TRP A 202 -13.36 -12.30 -9.56
C TRP A 202 -14.58 -11.38 -9.46
N ARG A 203 -14.84 -10.53 -10.45
CA ARG A 203 -16.02 -9.66 -10.50
C ARG A 203 -17.34 -10.44 -10.57
N LYS A 204 -17.39 -11.54 -11.30
CA LYS A 204 -18.60 -12.38 -11.43
C LYS A 204 -18.90 -13.17 -10.17
N ASN A 205 -17.90 -13.67 -9.48
CA ASN A 205 -18.08 -14.53 -8.31
C ASN A 205 -18.23 -13.75 -6.99
N ARG A 206 -17.82 -12.48 -6.96
CA ARG A 206 -17.97 -11.59 -5.79
C ARG A 206 -19.16 -10.66 -5.97
N GLY A 207 -20.38 -11.20 -5.83
CA GLY A 207 -21.63 -10.47 -5.98
C GLY A 207 -21.61 -9.06 -5.38
N GLY A 208 -21.33 -8.03 -6.19
CA GLY A 208 -21.66 -6.65 -5.89
C GLY A 208 -20.59 -5.77 -5.23
N TYR A 209 -19.42 -6.27 -4.85
CA TYR A 209 -18.37 -5.48 -4.20
C TYR A 209 -17.56 -4.54 -5.14
N GLY A 210 -17.78 -4.62 -6.47
CA GLY A 210 -17.17 -3.74 -7.47
C GLY A 210 -17.61 -2.26 -7.44
N LYS A 211 -18.45 -1.86 -6.49
CA LYS A 211 -18.88 -0.45 -6.33
C LYS A 211 -17.84 0.44 -5.63
N TYR A 212 -16.92 -0.13 -4.89
CA TYR A 212 -15.98 0.64 -4.06
C TYR A 212 -14.80 1.27 -4.84
N SER A 213 -14.47 0.76 -6.04
CA SER A 213 -13.39 1.35 -6.85
C SER A 213 -13.78 2.66 -7.56
N LYS A 214 -15.05 3.05 -7.54
CA LYS A 214 -15.51 4.30 -8.19
C LYS A 214 -15.36 5.55 -7.33
N ASP A 215 -15.02 5.42 -6.05
CA ASP A 215 -15.05 6.54 -5.08
C ASP A 215 -13.67 7.01 -4.59
N SER A 216 -12.57 6.70 -5.31
CA SER A 216 -11.24 7.18 -4.92
C SER A 216 -11.18 8.71 -4.78
N ASN A 217 -11.87 9.43 -5.68
CA ASN A 217 -11.95 10.89 -5.60
C ASN A 217 -12.74 11.36 -4.38
N LYS A 218 -13.80 10.65 -4.01
CA LYS A 218 -14.59 10.98 -2.81
C LYS A 218 -13.78 10.74 -1.55
N MET A 219 -13.07 9.60 -1.43
CA MET A 219 -12.20 9.31 -0.30
C MET A 219 -11.08 10.35 -0.16
N ARG A 220 -10.51 10.79 -1.28
CA ARG A 220 -9.50 11.84 -1.32
C ARG A 220 -10.07 13.18 -0.84
N GLN A 221 -11.24 13.55 -1.31
CA GLN A 221 -11.93 14.78 -0.88
C GLN A 221 -12.22 14.76 0.62
N GLU A 222 -12.71 13.65 1.15
CA GLU A 222 -12.96 13.47 2.58
C GLU A 222 -11.69 13.58 3.43
N MET A 223 -10.56 13.06 2.94
CA MET A 223 -9.26 13.29 3.57
C MET A 223 -8.89 14.78 3.58
N TYR A 224 -9.06 15.48 2.46
CA TYR A 224 -8.78 16.91 2.38
C TYR A 224 -9.64 17.71 3.34
N ASP A 225 -10.93 17.38 3.42
CA ASP A 225 -11.90 18.03 4.31
C ASP A 225 -11.54 17.80 5.79
N VAL A 226 -11.18 16.57 6.16
CA VAL A 226 -10.81 16.22 7.54
C VAL A 226 -9.48 16.89 7.94
N LEU A 227 -8.51 16.94 7.04
CA LEU A 227 -7.25 17.62 7.29
C LEU A 227 -7.37 19.15 7.23
N GLY A 228 -8.52 19.70 6.79
CA GLY A 228 -8.70 21.13 6.62
C GLY A 228 -7.72 21.73 5.63
N MET A 229 -7.38 21.00 4.55
CA MET A 229 -6.39 21.45 3.58
C MET A 229 -6.84 22.69 2.83
N SER A 230 -5.94 23.66 2.67
CA SER A 230 -6.20 24.81 1.81
C SER A 230 -6.15 24.44 0.33
N ALA A 231 -6.74 25.27 -0.54
CA ALA A 231 -6.69 25.04 -1.99
C ALA A 231 -5.24 25.01 -2.52
N GLU A 232 -4.35 25.80 -1.92
CA GLU A 232 -2.91 25.82 -2.24
C GLU A 232 -2.23 24.51 -1.86
N GLN A 233 -2.52 23.96 -0.68
CA GLN A 233 -2.00 22.65 -0.24
C GLN A 233 -2.49 21.52 -1.16
N ILE A 234 -3.77 21.53 -1.52
CA ILE A 234 -4.35 20.54 -2.44
C ILE A 234 -3.66 20.60 -3.81
N SER A 235 -3.54 21.81 -4.37
CA SER A 235 -2.88 22.03 -5.66
C SER A 235 -1.39 21.63 -5.62
N ALA A 236 -0.70 21.93 -4.52
CA ALA A 236 0.71 21.54 -4.34
C ALA A 236 0.85 20.01 -4.27
N LEU A 237 -0.03 19.32 -3.55
CA LEU A 237 -0.04 17.85 -3.45
C LEU A 237 -0.31 17.20 -4.81
N GLU A 238 -1.31 17.68 -5.56
CA GLU A 238 -1.63 17.17 -6.89
C GLU A 238 -0.50 17.38 -7.89
N THR A 239 0.15 18.54 -7.84
CA THR A 239 1.33 18.84 -8.67
C THR A 239 2.50 17.93 -8.34
N LEU A 240 2.75 17.71 -7.05
CA LEU A 240 3.80 16.81 -6.57
C LEU A 240 3.56 15.36 -7.01
N GLU A 241 2.33 14.87 -6.91
CA GLU A 241 1.95 13.52 -7.34
C GLU A 241 2.11 13.33 -8.87
N GLU A 242 1.74 14.33 -9.67
CA GLU A 242 1.94 14.26 -11.12
C GLU A 242 3.43 14.31 -11.48
N SER A 243 4.22 15.14 -10.80
CA SER A 243 5.68 15.19 -10.99
C SER A 243 6.35 13.87 -10.63
N PHE A 244 5.97 13.26 -9.51
CA PHE A 244 6.43 11.93 -9.10
C PHE A 244 6.15 10.86 -10.15
N LYS A 245 4.92 10.82 -10.66
CA LYS A 245 4.49 9.92 -11.71
C LYS A 245 5.32 10.11 -12.99
N LEU A 246 5.46 11.34 -13.47
CA LEU A 246 6.23 11.65 -14.69
C LEU A 246 7.71 11.27 -14.54
N SER A 247 8.29 11.43 -13.35
CA SER A 247 9.65 11.04 -13.05
C SER A 247 9.85 9.52 -13.15
N LEU A 248 8.93 8.74 -12.57
CA LEU A 248 8.96 7.28 -12.69
C LEU A 248 8.71 6.80 -14.14
N GLU A 249 7.79 7.43 -14.87
CA GLU A 249 7.55 7.12 -16.27
C GLU A 249 8.77 7.42 -17.14
N SER A 250 9.44 8.54 -16.91
CA SER A 250 10.66 8.90 -17.64
C SER A 250 11.78 7.89 -17.38
N LEU A 251 12.00 7.51 -16.12
CA LEU A 251 12.99 6.49 -15.76
C LEU A 251 12.68 5.14 -16.42
N TYR A 252 11.42 4.72 -16.34
CA TYR A 252 10.94 3.48 -16.95
C TYR A 252 11.16 3.46 -18.48
N ASN A 253 10.71 4.51 -19.19
CA ASN A 253 10.83 4.57 -20.64
C ASN A 253 12.30 4.59 -21.07
N ASN A 254 13.16 5.37 -20.38
CA ASN A 254 14.59 5.41 -20.67
C ASN A 254 15.26 4.03 -20.54
N PHE A 255 14.82 3.20 -19.61
CA PHE A 255 15.34 1.84 -19.42
C PHE A 255 14.76 0.86 -20.43
N VAL A 256 13.44 0.84 -20.61
CA VAL A 256 12.76 -0.13 -21.50
C VAL A 256 13.11 0.10 -22.97
N ASP A 257 13.16 1.37 -23.39
CA ASP A 257 13.51 1.74 -24.78
C ASP A 257 15.03 1.66 -25.05
N GLY A 258 15.83 1.32 -24.03
CA GLY A 258 17.28 1.18 -24.14
C GLY A 258 18.03 2.50 -24.37
N ILE A 259 17.39 3.64 -24.03
CA ILE A 259 18.02 4.97 -24.11
C ILE A 259 19.15 5.08 -23.09
N VAL A 260 18.93 4.51 -21.90
CA VAL A 260 19.94 4.44 -20.83
C VAL A 260 20.05 2.99 -20.37
N ASN A 261 21.28 2.48 -20.32
CA ASN A 261 21.57 1.15 -19.80
C ASN A 261 21.87 1.25 -18.29
N TYR A 262 20.83 1.16 -17.46
CA TYR A 262 20.99 1.07 -16.02
C TYR A 262 21.34 -0.35 -15.60
N THR A 263 22.26 -0.50 -14.62
CA THR A 263 22.32 -1.75 -13.85
C THR A 263 21.10 -1.85 -12.94
N PRO A 264 20.77 -3.05 -12.42
CA PRO A 264 19.68 -3.20 -11.44
C PRO A 264 19.79 -2.22 -10.27
N GLU A 265 21.00 -2.11 -9.68
CA GLU A 265 21.29 -1.24 -8.54
C GLU A 265 21.07 0.24 -8.90
N GLN A 266 21.55 0.69 -10.06
CA GLN A 266 21.37 2.07 -10.52
C GLN A 266 19.89 2.40 -10.74
N TYR A 267 19.12 1.48 -11.32
CA TYR A 267 17.69 1.69 -11.52
C TYR A 267 16.95 1.80 -10.19
N ILE A 268 17.23 0.86 -9.27
CA ILE A 268 16.64 0.82 -7.92
C ILE A 268 16.99 2.11 -7.16
N GLN A 269 18.25 2.55 -7.17
CA GLN A 269 18.67 3.81 -6.53
C GLN A 269 17.97 5.04 -7.11
N ASN A 270 17.73 5.08 -8.42
CA ASN A 270 16.98 6.19 -9.03
C ASN A 270 15.51 6.19 -8.55
N VAL A 271 14.84 5.02 -8.51
CA VAL A 271 13.48 4.93 -7.96
C VAL A 271 13.45 5.35 -6.49
N GLN A 272 14.42 4.92 -5.68
CA GLN A 272 14.55 5.34 -4.28
C GLN A 272 14.68 6.84 -4.16
N SER A 273 15.60 7.46 -4.92
CA SER A 273 15.79 8.91 -4.90
C SER A 273 14.52 9.68 -5.26
N ILE A 274 13.79 9.23 -6.28
CA ILE A 274 12.49 9.81 -6.67
C ILE A 274 11.47 9.65 -5.54
N THR A 275 11.41 8.48 -4.91
CA THR A 275 10.46 8.17 -3.83
C THR A 275 10.77 8.96 -2.56
N ASP A 276 12.04 9.06 -2.17
CA ASP A 276 12.46 9.77 -0.97
C ASP A 276 12.22 11.29 -1.12
N SER A 277 12.58 11.86 -2.29
CA SER A 277 12.27 13.27 -2.60
C SER A 277 10.75 13.52 -2.53
N PHE A 278 9.94 12.64 -3.12
CA PHE A 278 8.49 12.76 -3.04
C PHE A 278 7.98 12.74 -1.59
N HIS A 279 8.54 11.90 -0.73
CA HIS A 279 8.16 11.83 0.69
C HIS A 279 8.53 13.10 1.45
N GLU A 280 9.73 13.62 1.25
CA GLU A 280 10.20 14.84 1.88
C GLU A 280 9.34 16.05 1.47
N ASP A 281 9.13 16.22 0.16
CA ASP A 281 8.31 17.30 -0.39
C ASP A 281 6.86 17.21 0.10
N LYS A 282 6.31 15.99 0.18
CA LYS A 282 4.95 15.75 0.67
C LYS A 282 4.79 16.14 2.14
N ILE A 283 5.75 15.80 2.99
CA ILE A 283 5.74 16.21 4.40
C ILE A 283 5.74 17.74 4.53
N SER A 284 6.45 18.44 3.65
CA SER A 284 6.54 19.92 3.67
C SER A 284 5.21 20.62 3.34
N ILE A 285 4.27 19.94 2.68
CA ILE A 285 2.95 20.50 2.33
C ILE A 285 2.03 20.60 3.56
N PHE A 286 2.18 19.67 4.52
CA PHE A 286 1.31 19.57 5.68
C PHE A 286 1.86 20.36 6.88
N ASP A 287 0.96 20.95 7.65
CA ASP A 287 1.32 21.50 8.95
C ASP A 287 1.44 20.39 10.03
N ALA A 288 1.92 20.77 11.21
CA ALA A 288 2.17 19.83 12.31
C ALA A 288 0.90 19.12 12.79
N ILE A 289 -0.27 19.79 12.76
CA ILE A 289 -1.56 19.22 13.18
C ILE A 289 -2.03 18.21 12.13
N GLN A 290 -1.92 18.56 10.85
CA GLN A 290 -2.26 17.66 9.74
C GLN A 290 -1.38 16.42 9.74
N LEU A 291 -0.08 16.55 9.99
CA LEU A 291 0.84 15.42 10.13
C LEU A 291 0.46 14.51 11.32
N GLU A 292 0.11 15.09 12.45
CA GLU A 292 -0.34 14.31 13.62
C GLU A 292 -1.62 13.53 13.32
N ILE A 293 -2.60 14.14 12.62
CA ILE A 293 -3.83 13.45 12.19
C ILE A 293 -3.51 12.27 11.25
N ILE A 294 -2.59 12.47 10.31
CA ILE A 294 -2.14 11.42 9.38
C ILE A 294 -1.51 10.26 10.14
N GLU A 295 -0.65 10.52 11.12
CA GLU A 295 -0.01 9.48 11.91
C GLU A 295 -1.02 8.72 12.80
N ILE A 296 -1.98 9.42 13.40
CA ILE A 296 -3.07 8.80 14.16
C ILE A 296 -3.92 7.92 13.24
N HIS A 297 -4.30 8.42 12.05
CA HIS A 297 -5.03 7.62 11.06
C HIS A 297 -4.28 6.33 10.69
N ARG A 298 -2.97 6.41 10.45
CA ARG A 298 -2.12 5.24 10.16
C ARG A 298 -2.09 4.24 11.32
N ALA A 299 -2.04 4.74 12.56
CA ALA A 299 -2.06 3.90 13.75
C ALA A 299 -3.40 3.17 13.94
N LEU A 300 -4.52 3.86 13.64
CA LEU A 300 -5.86 3.27 13.65
C LEU A 300 -6.03 2.23 12.54
N ALA A 301 -5.61 2.56 11.34
CA ALA A 301 -5.70 1.67 10.19
C ALA A 301 -4.94 0.35 10.42
N ARG A 302 -3.73 0.41 10.99
CA ARG A 302 -2.96 -0.80 11.36
C ARG A 302 -3.71 -1.70 12.34
N ARG A 303 -4.32 -1.13 13.41
CA ARG A 303 -5.12 -1.88 14.39
C ARG A 303 -6.38 -2.46 13.75
N PHE A 304 -7.08 -1.67 12.96
CA PHE A 304 -8.28 -2.12 12.25
C PHE A 304 -7.99 -3.28 11.30
N MET A 305 -6.92 -3.22 10.52
CA MET A 305 -6.53 -4.29 9.59
C MET A 305 -6.27 -5.62 10.30
N LYS A 306 -5.69 -5.60 11.48
CA LYS A 306 -5.54 -6.79 12.32
C LYS A 306 -6.89 -7.46 12.55
N HIS A 307 -7.88 -6.73 13.01
CA HIS A 307 -9.19 -7.27 13.36
C HIS A 307 -10.03 -7.69 12.14
N SER A 308 -9.87 -7.01 11.01
CA SER A 308 -10.58 -7.35 9.79
C SER A 308 -10.16 -8.72 9.21
N ARG A 309 -8.93 -9.17 9.49
CA ARG A 309 -8.38 -10.46 9.02
C ARG A 309 -8.82 -11.68 9.86
N TRP A 310 -9.21 -11.49 11.12
CA TRP A 310 -9.48 -12.59 12.05
C TRP A 310 -10.84 -13.27 11.87
N GLY A 311 -11.74 -12.74 11.05
CA GLY A 311 -13.06 -13.31 10.77
C GLY A 311 -13.07 -14.66 10.04
N HIS A 312 -11.92 -15.17 9.60
CA HIS A 312 -11.81 -16.38 8.79
C HIS A 312 -11.34 -17.65 9.52
N LYS A 313 -11.10 -17.59 10.82
CA LYS A 313 -10.63 -18.76 11.59
C LYS A 313 -11.70 -19.38 12.49
N GLY A 314 -12.99 -19.14 12.18
CA GLY A 314 -14.12 -19.80 12.83
C GLY A 314 -14.76 -20.85 11.94
#